data_208fb7bad61740b54d08bc0d35d2dbb6
#
_entry.id   208fb7bad61740b54d08bc0d35d2dbb6
#
_cell.length_a   1.000
_cell.length_b   1.000
_cell.length_c   1.000
_cell.angle_alpha   90.00
_cell.angle_beta   90.00
_cell.angle_gamma   90.00
#
_symmetry.space_group_name_H-M   'P 1'
#
loop_
_entity.id
_entity.type
_entity.pdbx_description
1 polymer ?
#
loop_
_entity_poly.entity_id
_entity_poly.type
_entity_poly.pdbx_seq_one_letter_code
_entity_poly.pdbx_strand_id
1 'polypeptide(L)'
;MGSFIEKCIKRASETDNKVFLFLDKSNTPRVATFKQSLEPYRSANVTAYSDSGEAVGYTRMMVDPFEKMRIYLEYVYCYSKYRRLGITSNLLKFTEYLMRENEGYLIRGDFRPFQDEYDKIEGLREEDLINGSATFYRSEGYSHVSYQDFLNNRRAYPDLNEFADFIKGNVPLERLIYKRLNGENSDDYEEVNGVIIAKNVEFPEYCKKLVKK
;
A
#
# COMPACT_ATOMS: atom_id res chain seq x y z
N MET A 1 -30.24 5.13 5.61
CA MET A 1 -29.09 5.37 4.75
C MET A 1 -28.05 4.32 5.12
N GLY A 2 -27.60 3.47 4.17
CA GLY A 2 -26.57 2.47 4.45
C GLY A 2 -25.22 3.11 4.75
N SER A 3 -24.34 2.38 5.46
CA SER A 3 -22.99 2.83 5.78
C SER A 3 -22.15 3.01 4.50
N PHE A 4 -21.02 3.69 4.60
CA PHE A 4 -20.12 3.85 3.46
C PHE A 4 -19.55 2.50 3.01
N ILE A 5 -19.24 1.61 3.96
CA ILE A 5 -18.80 0.23 3.70
C ILE A 5 -19.84 -0.52 2.88
N GLU A 6 -21.12 -0.46 3.28
CA GLU A 6 -22.23 -1.09 2.54
C GLU A 6 -22.30 -0.59 1.09
N LYS A 7 -22.16 0.72 0.88
CA LYS A 7 -22.16 1.31 -0.47
C LYS A 7 -20.98 0.82 -1.32
N CYS A 8 -19.79 0.71 -0.74
CA CYS A 8 -18.61 0.21 -1.44
C CYS A 8 -18.78 -1.26 -1.84
N ILE A 9 -19.25 -2.11 -0.91
CA ILE A 9 -19.47 -3.54 -1.16
C ILE A 9 -20.54 -3.73 -2.24
N LYS A 10 -21.67 -3.02 -2.14
CA LYS A 10 -22.71 -3.08 -3.17
C LYS A 10 -22.19 -2.66 -4.54
N ARG A 11 -21.40 -1.59 -4.60
CA ARG A 11 -20.79 -1.15 -5.86
C ARG A 11 -19.82 -2.18 -6.42
N ALA A 12 -19.04 -2.85 -5.59
CA ALA A 12 -18.13 -3.90 -6.03
C ALA A 12 -18.90 -5.05 -6.70
N SER A 13 -20.03 -5.49 -6.13
CA SER A 13 -20.86 -6.56 -6.71
C SER A 13 -21.58 -6.16 -8.01
N GLU A 14 -21.72 -4.87 -8.30
CA GLU A 14 -22.36 -4.34 -9.51
C GLU A 14 -21.36 -3.92 -10.61
N THR A 15 -20.06 -3.89 -10.29
CA THR A 15 -19.01 -3.43 -11.21
C THR A 15 -17.77 -4.31 -11.07
N ASP A 16 -16.82 -4.18 -12.00
CA ASP A 16 -15.51 -4.86 -11.91
C ASP A 16 -14.54 -4.19 -10.92
N ASN A 17 -15.04 -3.26 -10.08
CA ASN A 17 -14.20 -2.59 -9.10
C ASN A 17 -13.95 -3.49 -7.90
N LYS A 18 -12.70 -3.79 -7.63
CA LYS A 18 -12.31 -4.55 -6.44
C LYS A 18 -12.32 -3.67 -5.18
N VAL A 19 -12.82 -4.23 -4.11
CA VAL A 19 -12.89 -3.62 -2.79
C VAL A 19 -12.24 -4.55 -1.78
N PHE A 20 -11.39 -4.03 -0.92
CA PHE A 20 -10.78 -4.78 0.16
C PHE A 20 -11.42 -4.42 1.50
N LEU A 21 -12.06 -5.41 2.12
CA LEU A 21 -12.63 -5.29 3.45
C LEU A 21 -11.66 -5.86 4.47
N PHE A 22 -11.30 -5.07 5.49
CA PHE A 22 -10.38 -5.48 6.54
C PHE A 22 -10.76 -4.94 7.90
N LEU A 23 -10.22 -5.52 8.96
CA LEU A 23 -10.29 -4.98 10.31
C LEU A 23 -9.00 -4.24 10.64
N ASP A 24 -9.11 -3.06 11.23
CA ASP A 24 -7.98 -2.40 11.85
C ASP A 24 -7.61 -3.07 13.20
N LYS A 25 -6.51 -2.66 13.82
CA LYS A 25 -6.06 -3.23 15.11
C LYS A 25 -7.03 -3.00 16.28
N SER A 26 -8.01 -2.13 16.11
CA SER A 26 -9.11 -1.92 17.06
C SER A 26 -10.33 -2.78 16.75
N ASN A 27 -10.22 -3.74 15.82
CA ASN A 27 -11.30 -4.56 15.29
C ASN A 27 -12.44 -3.74 14.64
N THR A 28 -12.10 -2.54 14.14
CA THR A 28 -13.05 -1.69 13.43
C THR A 28 -12.98 -2.00 11.93
N PRO A 29 -14.11 -2.32 11.29
CA PRO A 29 -14.14 -2.56 9.85
C PRO A 29 -13.76 -1.32 9.05
N ARG A 30 -12.94 -1.55 8.03
CA ARG A 30 -12.48 -0.57 7.06
C ARG A 30 -12.64 -1.13 5.67
N VAL A 31 -12.81 -0.25 4.72
CA VAL A 31 -12.87 -0.62 3.31
C VAL A 31 -11.81 0.15 2.54
N ALA A 32 -11.08 -0.54 1.68
CA ALA A 32 -10.19 0.11 0.73
C ALA A 32 -10.69 -0.09 -0.69
N THR A 33 -10.60 0.95 -1.50
CA THR A 33 -10.98 0.94 -2.91
C THR A 33 -9.78 1.24 -3.78
N PHE A 34 -9.78 0.67 -4.97
CA PHE A 34 -8.79 0.89 -6.00
C PHE A 34 -9.33 1.88 -7.04
N LYS A 35 -8.52 2.85 -7.42
CA LYS A 35 -8.83 3.78 -8.50
C LYS A 35 -7.61 3.96 -9.39
N GLN A 36 -7.76 3.62 -10.65
CA GLN A 36 -6.73 3.85 -11.67
C GLN A 36 -6.93 5.20 -12.34
N SER A 37 -5.83 5.91 -12.62
CA SER A 37 -5.78 7.09 -13.46
C SER A 37 -4.84 6.83 -14.64
N LEU A 38 -5.27 7.18 -15.82
CA LEU A 38 -4.48 6.98 -17.05
C LEU A 38 -3.63 8.19 -17.42
N GLU A 39 -3.87 9.37 -16.82
CA GLU A 39 -3.18 10.60 -17.14
C GLU A 39 -2.68 11.35 -15.91
N PRO A 40 -1.54 12.08 -16.03
CA PRO A 40 -0.59 12.09 -17.15
C PRO A 40 0.31 10.85 -17.21
N TYR A 41 0.35 10.07 -16.13
CA TYR A 41 1.07 8.80 -16.00
C TYR A 41 0.08 7.75 -15.54
N ARG A 42 0.28 6.50 -15.96
CA ARG A 42 -0.50 5.36 -15.46
C ARG A 42 -0.26 5.21 -13.96
N SER A 43 -1.08 5.86 -13.18
CA SER A 43 -1.02 5.82 -11.72
C SER A 43 -2.26 5.16 -11.16
N ALA A 44 -2.15 4.63 -9.97
CA ALA A 44 -3.25 4.06 -9.24
C ALA A 44 -3.20 4.45 -7.77
N ASN A 45 -4.36 4.60 -7.18
CA ASN A 45 -4.50 4.88 -5.76
C ASN A 45 -5.32 3.77 -5.11
N VAL A 46 -4.85 3.29 -3.97
CA VAL A 46 -5.65 2.48 -3.05
C VAL A 46 -5.94 3.35 -1.84
N THR A 47 -7.20 3.66 -1.60
CA THR A 47 -7.61 4.52 -0.49
C THR A 47 -8.49 3.75 0.48
N ALA A 48 -8.09 3.75 1.74
CA ALA A 48 -8.88 3.18 2.84
C ALA A 48 -9.82 4.23 3.44
N TYR A 49 -11.01 3.79 3.81
CA TYR A 49 -12.07 4.63 4.37
C TYR A 49 -12.63 4.06 5.66
N SER A 50 -13.08 4.96 6.52
CA SER A 50 -13.93 4.66 7.67
C SER A 50 -15.38 4.36 7.20
N ASP A 51 -16.20 3.85 8.12
CA ASP A 51 -17.61 3.61 7.83
C ASP A 51 -18.42 4.89 7.58
N SER A 52 -17.93 6.03 8.05
CA SER A 52 -18.49 7.36 7.72
C SER A 52 -18.10 7.88 6.33
N GLY A 53 -17.18 7.18 5.64
CA GLY A 53 -16.66 7.60 4.33
C GLY A 53 -15.49 8.57 4.41
N GLU A 54 -14.91 8.78 5.59
CA GLU A 54 -13.69 9.57 5.73
C GLU A 54 -12.48 8.74 5.29
N ALA A 55 -11.61 9.33 4.47
CA ALA A 55 -10.33 8.70 4.11
C ALA A 55 -9.44 8.57 5.36
N VAL A 56 -8.91 7.36 5.60
CA VAL A 56 -8.06 7.06 6.76
C VAL A 56 -6.59 6.86 6.38
N GLY A 57 -6.33 6.57 5.11
CA GLY A 57 -5.00 6.42 4.54
C GLY A 57 -5.05 6.05 3.07
N TYR A 58 -3.93 6.11 2.38
CA TYR A 58 -3.83 5.72 0.98
C TYR A 58 -2.43 5.26 0.59
N THR A 59 -2.35 4.47 -0.48
CA THR A 59 -1.13 4.25 -1.25
C THR A 59 -1.31 4.82 -2.64
N ARG A 60 -0.25 5.40 -3.19
CA ARG A 60 -0.18 5.79 -4.59
C ARG A 60 0.95 5.04 -5.25
N MET A 61 0.66 4.48 -6.40
CA MET A 61 1.61 3.74 -7.19
C MET A 61 1.58 4.18 -8.64
N MET A 62 2.70 4.07 -9.32
CA MET A 62 2.81 4.27 -10.76
C MET A 62 3.27 2.97 -11.41
N VAL A 63 2.79 2.71 -12.61
CA VAL A 63 3.34 1.64 -13.43
C VAL A 63 4.77 2.03 -13.79
N ASP A 64 5.70 1.11 -13.60
CA ASP A 64 7.10 1.32 -13.94
C ASP A 64 7.22 1.67 -15.44
N PRO A 65 7.95 2.74 -15.79
CA PRO A 65 8.10 3.14 -17.18
C PRO A 65 8.87 2.13 -18.03
N PHE A 66 9.68 1.27 -17.40
CA PHE A 66 10.52 0.29 -18.11
C PHE A 66 9.82 -1.06 -18.29
N GLU A 67 8.94 -1.44 -17.35
CA GLU A 67 8.27 -2.73 -17.38
C GLU A 67 6.91 -2.71 -16.67
N LYS A 68 5.86 -3.09 -17.43
CA LYS A 68 4.46 -3.05 -16.95
C LYS A 68 4.15 -3.93 -15.74
N MET A 69 4.96 -4.99 -15.53
CA MET A 69 4.79 -5.93 -14.42
C MET A 69 5.51 -5.47 -13.14
N ARG A 70 6.03 -4.25 -13.14
CA ARG A 70 6.66 -3.59 -12.00
C ARG A 70 5.90 -2.34 -11.64
N ILE A 71 5.89 -1.98 -10.38
CA ILE A 71 5.35 -0.69 -9.92
C ILE A 71 6.35 0.07 -9.09
N TYR A 72 6.21 1.38 -9.17
CA TYR A 72 6.82 2.33 -8.24
C TYR A 72 5.78 2.71 -7.18
N LEU A 73 6.07 2.37 -5.92
CA LEU A 73 5.29 2.79 -4.77
C LEU A 73 5.71 4.21 -4.39
N GLU A 74 4.93 5.19 -4.84
CA GLU A 74 5.26 6.61 -4.71
C GLU A 74 4.95 7.15 -3.32
N TYR A 75 3.77 6.79 -2.79
CA TYR A 75 3.34 7.22 -1.46
C TYR A 75 2.66 6.08 -0.70
N VAL A 76 2.93 6.04 0.59
CA VAL A 76 2.19 5.25 1.57
C VAL A 76 1.88 6.18 2.74
N TYR A 77 0.63 6.51 2.93
CA TYR A 77 0.22 7.52 3.90
C TYR A 77 -0.92 7.04 4.79
N CYS A 78 -0.85 7.41 6.06
CA CYS A 78 -1.93 7.23 7.03
C CYS A 78 -2.14 8.52 7.81
N TYR A 79 -3.37 9.00 7.85
CA TYR A 79 -3.70 10.19 8.61
C TYR A 79 -3.39 10.02 10.10
N SER A 80 -2.89 11.05 10.77
CA SER A 80 -2.31 10.98 12.11
C SER A 80 -3.21 10.29 13.14
N LYS A 81 -4.51 10.60 13.15
CA LYS A 81 -5.49 9.99 14.07
C LYS A 81 -5.75 8.49 13.85
N TYR A 82 -5.29 7.94 12.72
CA TYR A 82 -5.47 6.52 12.37
C TYR A 82 -4.15 5.73 12.36
N ARG A 83 -3.05 6.38 12.76
CA ARG A 83 -1.75 5.70 12.85
C ARG A 83 -1.76 4.61 13.91
N ARG A 84 -0.87 3.64 13.75
CA ARG A 84 -0.72 2.44 14.61
C ARG A 84 -1.93 1.48 14.60
N LEU A 85 -2.96 1.79 13.81
CA LEU A 85 -4.12 0.90 13.64
C LEU A 85 -3.93 -0.14 12.52
N GLY A 86 -2.75 -0.29 11.94
CA GLY A 86 -2.47 -1.26 10.90
C GLY A 86 -3.05 -0.91 9.52
N ILE A 87 -3.53 0.32 9.32
CA ILE A 87 -4.11 0.78 8.05
C ILE A 87 -3.10 0.63 6.91
N THR A 88 -1.88 1.12 7.12
CA THR A 88 -0.81 1.09 6.10
C THR A 88 -0.44 -0.33 5.69
N SER A 89 -0.32 -1.25 6.66
CA SER A 89 -0.07 -2.68 6.39
C SER A 89 -1.14 -3.29 5.51
N ASN A 90 -2.42 -3.02 5.80
CA ASN A 90 -3.52 -3.53 4.99
C ASN A 90 -3.56 -2.90 3.60
N LEU A 91 -3.23 -1.61 3.46
CA LEU A 91 -3.12 -0.96 2.15
C LEU A 91 -2.00 -1.59 1.31
N LEU A 92 -0.84 -1.87 1.89
CA LEU A 92 0.26 -2.57 1.19
C LEU A 92 -0.17 -3.98 0.76
N LYS A 93 -0.80 -4.75 1.64
CA LYS A 93 -1.31 -6.09 1.31
C LYS A 93 -2.32 -6.06 0.16
N PHE A 94 -3.24 -5.11 0.15
CA PHE A 94 -4.17 -4.95 -0.97
C PHE A 94 -3.44 -4.53 -2.26
N THR A 95 -2.46 -3.66 -2.17
CA THR A 95 -1.61 -3.29 -3.31
C THR A 95 -0.88 -4.51 -3.88
N GLU A 96 -0.30 -5.35 -3.02
CA GLU A 96 0.38 -6.58 -3.41
C GLU A 96 -0.58 -7.60 -4.04
N TYR A 97 -1.79 -7.73 -3.48
CA TYR A 97 -2.85 -8.57 -4.05
C TYR A 97 -3.19 -8.13 -5.48
N LEU A 98 -3.48 -6.83 -5.68
CA LEU A 98 -3.78 -6.29 -7.00
C LEU A 98 -2.62 -6.47 -8.00
N MET A 99 -1.39 -6.37 -7.52
CA MET A 99 -0.22 -6.62 -8.36
C MET A 99 -0.15 -8.07 -8.82
N ARG A 100 -0.34 -9.04 -7.93
CA ARG A 100 -0.32 -10.47 -8.30
C ARG A 100 -1.44 -10.82 -9.28
N GLU A 101 -2.65 -10.29 -9.07
CA GLU A 101 -3.78 -10.46 -10.00
C GLU A 101 -3.46 -9.95 -11.42
N ASN A 102 -2.54 -9.00 -11.55
CA ASN A 102 -2.10 -8.46 -12.83
C ASN A 102 -0.71 -8.95 -13.25
N GLU A 103 -0.29 -10.12 -12.77
CA GLU A 103 1.00 -10.74 -13.06
C GLU A 103 2.22 -9.89 -12.66
N GLY A 104 2.01 -8.90 -11.82
CA GLY A 104 3.09 -8.06 -11.30
C GLY A 104 3.98 -8.81 -10.32
N TYR A 105 5.29 -8.63 -10.44
CA TYR A 105 6.25 -9.38 -9.64
C TYR A 105 7.19 -8.53 -8.78
N LEU A 106 7.23 -7.22 -9.01
CA LEU A 106 8.17 -6.36 -8.30
C LEU A 106 7.56 -5.01 -7.91
N ILE A 107 7.63 -4.69 -6.63
CA ILE A 107 7.32 -3.38 -6.08
C ILE A 107 8.63 -2.72 -5.69
N ARG A 108 8.83 -1.49 -6.14
CA ARG A 108 10.00 -0.66 -5.80
C ARG A 108 9.54 0.69 -5.29
N GLY A 109 10.35 1.34 -4.49
CA GLY A 109 10.04 2.66 -3.98
C GLY A 109 11.25 3.29 -3.30
N ASP A 110 11.08 4.52 -2.92
CA ASP A 110 11.92 5.20 -1.97
C ASP A 110 11.05 5.65 -0.78
N PHE A 111 11.63 5.84 0.37
CA PHE A 111 10.93 6.46 1.46
C PHE A 111 11.71 7.62 2.05
N ARG A 112 10.94 8.65 2.35
CA ARG A 112 11.38 9.81 3.10
C ARG A 112 10.35 10.09 4.17
N PRO A 113 10.79 10.53 5.32
CA PRO A 113 9.88 11.11 6.28
C PRO A 113 9.27 12.39 5.68
N PHE A 114 7.98 12.59 5.87
CA PHE A 114 7.35 13.85 5.46
C PHE A 114 7.86 15.01 6.32
N GLN A 115 8.39 16.05 5.70
CA GLN A 115 8.97 17.21 6.36
C GLN A 115 7.96 17.91 7.29
N ASP A 116 6.69 17.97 6.88
CA ASP A 116 5.59 18.55 7.67
C ASP A 116 5.31 17.81 8.99
N GLU A 117 5.89 16.63 9.18
CA GLU A 117 5.74 15.84 10.39
C GLU A 117 6.87 16.06 11.39
N TYR A 118 8.05 16.48 10.91
CA TYR A 118 9.19 16.79 11.75
C TYR A 118 8.91 17.99 12.64
N ASP A 119 8.31 19.03 12.07
CA ASP A 119 8.04 20.29 12.75
C ASP A 119 7.00 20.18 13.85
N LYS A 120 6.29 19.05 13.94
CA LYS A 120 5.15 18.85 14.86
C LYS A 120 5.45 17.97 16.06
N ILE A 121 6.56 17.25 16.06
CA ILE A 121 6.91 16.33 17.16
C ILE A 121 8.21 16.79 17.79
N GLU A 122 8.06 17.55 18.85
CA GLU A 122 9.18 18.07 19.63
C GLU A 122 10.11 16.92 20.09
N GLY A 123 11.39 17.02 19.77
CA GLY A 123 12.41 16.05 20.15
C GLY A 123 12.55 14.81 19.25
N LEU A 124 11.78 14.68 18.16
CA LEU A 124 11.97 13.59 17.21
C LEU A 124 13.04 13.97 16.18
N ARG A 125 14.06 13.13 16.05
CA ARG A 125 15.11 13.32 15.04
C ARG A 125 14.72 12.67 13.73
N GLU A 126 15.20 13.24 12.62
CA GLU A 126 15.03 12.69 11.28
C GLU A 126 15.44 11.22 11.20
N GLU A 127 16.56 10.87 11.79
CA GLU A 127 17.08 9.50 11.86
C GLU A 127 16.10 8.53 12.53
N ASP A 128 15.37 8.95 13.56
CA ASP A 128 14.40 8.10 14.26
C ASP A 128 13.20 7.79 13.36
N LEU A 129 12.78 8.74 12.53
CA LEU A 129 11.70 8.55 11.55
C LEU A 129 12.13 7.65 10.40
N ILE A 130 13.35 7.83 9.88
CA ILE A 130 13.93 6.95 8.86
C ILE A 130 14.01 5.52 9.37
N ASN A 131 14.51 5.32 10.59
CA ASN A 131 14.61 4.01 11.21
C ASN A 131 13.24 3.39 11.48
N GLY A 132 12.26 4.18 11.90
CA GLY A 132 10.88 3.76 12.07
C GLY A 132 10.25 3.28 10.75
N SER A 133 10.42 4.03 9.67
CA SER A 133 9.95 3.65 8.34
C SER A 133 10.66 2.41 7.81
N ALA A 134 11.97 2.32 7.99
CA ALA A 134 12.76 1.13 7.59
C ALA A 134 12.28 -0.13 8.34
N THR A 135 12.03 -0.01 9.64
CA THR A 135 11.51 -1.11 10.46
C THR A 135 10.10 -1.52 9.99
N PHE A 136 9.24 -0.56 9.69
CA PHE A 136 7.91 -0.83 9.15
C PHE A 136 8.00 -1.60 7.83
N TYR A 137 8.73 -1.10 6.82
CA TYR A 137 8.84 -1.79 5.53
C TYR A 137 9.45 -3.18 5.65
N ARG A 138 10.43 -3.36 6.56
CA ARG A 138 11.01 -4.67 6.84
C ARG A 138 9.96 -5.63 7.43
N SER A 139 9.11 -5.16 8.34
CA SER A 139 8.04 -5.99 8.92
C SER A 139 6.97 -6.40 7.89
N GLU A 140 6.82 -5.62 6.82
CA GLU A 140 5.94 -5.95 5.68
C GLU A 140 6.66 -6.76 4.58
N GLY A 141 7.88 -7.23 4.85
CA GLY A 141 8.65 -8.09 3.95
C GLY A 141 9.38 -7.35 2.82
N TYR A 142 9.52 -6.05 2.91
CA TYR A 142 10.34 -5.27 1.98
C TYR A 142 11.82 -5.31 2.38
N SER A 143 12.69 -5.49 1.40
CA SER A 143 14.12 -5.20 1.54
C SER A 143 14.36 -3.70 1.39
N HIS A 144 15.37 -3.19 2.05
CA HIS A 144 15.77 -1.79 1.91
C HIS A 144 17.30 -1.65 1.92
N VAL A 145 17.77 -0.58 1.27
CA VAL A 145 19.17 -0.21 1.22
C VAL A 145 19.31 1.30 1.21
N SER A 146 20.35 1.86 1.84
CA SER A 146 20.65 3.27 1.68
C SER A 146 21.04 3.56 0.24
N TYR A 147 20.74 4.76 -0.26
CA TYR A 147 21.13 5.13 -1.62
C TYR A 147 22.65 5.07 -1.82
N GLN A 148 23.41 5.46 -0.80
CA GLN A 148 24.87 5.40 -0.84
C GLN A 148 25.39 3.96 -0.92
N ASP A 149 24.84 3.03 -0.12
CA ASP A 149 25.24 1.62 -0.16
C ASP A 149 24.87 0.98 -1.50
N PHE A 150 23.69 1.35 -2.05
CA PHE A 150 23.31 0.94 -3.39
C PHE A 150 24.33 1.41 -4.45
N LEU A 151 24.74 2.68 -4.43
CA LEU A 151 25.73 3.22 -5.37
C LEU A 151 27.08 2.50 -5.24
N ASN A 152 27.50 2.17 -4.03
CA ASN A 152 28.75 1.47 -3.75
C ASN A 152 28.74 0.01 -4.22
N ASN A 153 27.56 -0.63 -4.30
CA ASN A 153 27.45 -2.04 -4.64
C ASN A 153 26.21 -2.36 -5.50
N ARG A 154 26.02 -1.69 -6.62
CA ARG A 154 24.87 -1.85 -7.53
C ARG A 154 24.61 -3.30 -7.95
N ARG A 155 25.66 -4.11 -8.09
CA ARG A 155 25.55 -5.52 -8.51
C ARG A 155 24.81 -6.39 -7.49
N ALA A 156 24.82 -6.00 -6.22
CA ALA A 156 24.07 -6.71 -5.18
C ALA A 156 22.55 -6.44 -5.22
N TYR A 157 22.14 -5.40 -5.95
CA TYR A 157 20.74 -4.93 -5.97
C TYR A 157 20.20 -4.76 -7.41
N PRO A 158 20.18 -5.85 -8.20
CA PRO A 158 19.78 -5.76 -9.62
C PRO A 158 18.37 -5.20 -9.83
N ASP A 159 17.46 -5.46 -8.89
CA ASP A 159 16.08 -4.97 -8.92
C ASP A 159 15.95 -3.45 -8.82
N LEU A 160 16.98 -2.76 -8.40
CA LEU A 160 16.99 -1.31 -8.17
C LEU A 160 17.74 -0.53 -9.24
N ASN A 161 18.51 -1.16 -10.14
CA ASN A 161 19.42 -0.46 -11.04
C ASN A 161 18.73 0.59 -11.91
N GLU A 162 17.73 0.19 -12.70
CA GLU A 162 17.00 1.12 -13.59
C GLU A 162 16.17 2.12 -12.79
N PHE A 163 15.56 1.66 -11.70
CA PHE A 163 14.76 2.48 -10.82
C PHE A 163 15.58 3.61 -10.19
N ALA A 164 16.77 3.32 -9.68
CA ALA A 164 17.64 4.32 -9.07
C ALA A 164 18.09 5.39 -10.09
N ASP A 165 18.31 5.00 -11.34
CA ASP A 165 18.64 5.96 -12.39
C ASP A 165 17.43 6.84 -12.79
N PHE A 166 16.23 6.28 -12.77
CA PHE A 166 14.98 7.02 -13.01
C PHE A 166 14.72 8.10 -11.96
N ILE A 167 14.89 7.77 -10.69
CA ILE A 167 14.59 8.70 -9.58
C ILE A 167 15.74 9.69 -9.27
N LYS A 168 16.92 9.49 -9.82
CA LYS A 168 18.13 10.27 -9.57
C LYS A 168 18.01 11.78 -9.75
N GLY A 169 17.06 12.24 -10.58
CA GLY A 169 16.84 13.66 -10.86
C GLY A 169 16.08 14.44 -9.78
N ASN A 170 15.55 13.77 -8.77
CA ASN A 170 14.46 14.35 -8.00
C ASN A 170 14.70 14.57 -6.51
N VAL A 171 15.91 14.44 -5.94
CA VAL A 171 16.23 14.79 -4.53
C VAL A 171 17.17 13.75 -3.87
N PRO A 172 17.92 14.09 -2.81
CA PRO A 172 18.73 13.12 -2.08
C PRO A 172 17.84 12.02 -1.50
N LEU A 173 17.99 10.83 -2.07
CA LEU A 173 17.25 9.64 -1.68
C LEU A 173 17.92 9.04 -0.46
N GLU A 174 17.17 8.88 0.61
CA GLU A 174 17.76 8.32 1.79
C GLU A 174 17.80 6.80 1.76
N ARG A 175 16.69 6.17 1.36
CA ARG A 175 16.61 4.72 1.27
C ARG A 175 15.73 4.27 0.11
N LEU A 176 16.19 3.21 -0.55
CA LEU A 176 15.43 2.47 -1.56
C LEU A 176 14.79 1.25 -0.91
N ILE A 177 13.58 0.94 -1.33
CA ILE A 177 12.85 -0.26 -0.92
C ILE A 177 12.47 -1.09 -2.14
N TYR A 178 12.41 -2.40 -1.97
CA TYR A 178 11.90 -3.31 -2.99
C TYR A 178 11.33 -4.58 -2.36
N LYS A 179 10.38 -5.18 -3.05
CA LYS A 179 9.79 -6.47 -2.69
C LYS A 179 9.47 -7.25 -3.95
N ARG A 180 10.05 -8.44 -4.10
CA ARG A 180 9.61 -9.40 -5.10
C ARG A 180 8.36 -10.10 -4.61
N LEU A 181 7.35 -10.14 -5.46
CA LEU A 181 6.13 -10.90 -5.21
C LEU A 181 6.34 -12.28 -5.81
N ASN A 182 6.52 -13.29 -4.96
CA ASN A 182 6.56 -14.68 -5.42
C ASN A 182 5.16 -15.04 -5.91
N GLY A 183 5.07 -15.68 -7.09
CA GLY A 183 3.83 -15.97 -7.81
C GLY A 183 2.75 -16.62 -6.95
N GLU A 184 1.56 -16.73 -7.21
CA GLU A 184 0.32 -17.12 -6.55
C GLU A 184 -0.16 -16.12 -5.48
N ASN A 185 -1.42 -15.75 -5.63
CA ASN A 185 -2.17 -15.04 -4.60
C ASN A 185 -2.07 -15.88 -3.34
N SER A 186 -1.61 -15.26 -2.26
CA SER A 186 -1.50 -15.96 -1.01
C SER A 186 -2.87 -16.57 -0.68
N ASP A 187 -2.87 -17.84 -0.24
CA ASP A 187 -4.06 -18.52 0.30
C ASP A 187 -4.75 -17.76 1.45
N ASP A 188 -4.21 -16.61 1.82
CA ASP A 188 -4.68 -15.76 2.93
C ASP A 188 -5.94 -14.97 2.61
N TYR A 189 -6.28 -14.82 1.31
CA TYR A 189 -7.42 -14.01 0.88
C TYR A 189 -8.42 -14.82 0.06
N GLU A 190 -9.67 -14.41 0.10
CA GLU A 190 -10.71 -14.87 -0.81
C GLU A 190 -11.43 -13.67 -1.42
N GLU A 191 -11.94 -13.84 -2.63
CA GLU A 191 -12.75 -12.84 -3.32
C GLU A 191 -14.18 -13.35 -3.43
N VAL A 192 -15.13 -12.58 -2.92
CA VAL A 192 -16.56 -12.87 -2.98
C VAL A 192 -17.28 -11.64 -3.54
N ASN A 193 -17.89 -11.77 -4.73
CA ASN A 193 -18.63 -10.68 -5.39
C ASN A 193 -17.82 -9.38 -5.53
N GLY A 194 -16.54 -9.47 -5.90
CA GLY A 194 -15.63 -8.32 -6.03
C GLY A 194 -15.09 -7.77 -4.70
N VAL A 195 -15.46 -8.40 -3.58
CA VAL A 195 -14.95 -8.04 -2.25
C VAL A 195 -13.85 -9.01 -1.85
N ILE A 196 -12.67 -8.50 -1.61
CA ILE A 196 -11.50 -9.25 -1.15
C ILE A 196 -11.49 -9.19 0.38
N ILE A 197 -11.41 -10.34 1.02
CA ILE A 197 -11.38 -10.49 2.49
C ILE A 197 -10.28 -11.44 2.92
N ALA A 198 -9.70 -11.22 4.10
CA ALA A 198 -8.75 -12.16 4.68
C ALA A 198 -9.50 -13.39 5.26
N LYS A 199 -9.08 -14.61 4.88
CA LYS A 199 -9.72 -15.88 5.29
C LYS A 199 -9.70 -16.12 6.80
N ASN A 200 -8.68 -15.66 7.48
CA ASN A 200 -8.45 -15.92 8.91
C ASN A 200 -8.91 -14.75 9.83
N VAL A 201 -9.76 -13.85 9.30
CA VAL A 201 -10.27 -12.70 10.05
C VAL A 201 -11.74 -12.91 10.38
N GLU A 202 -12.08 -12.83 11.66
CA GLU A 202 -13.47 -12.90 12.10
C GLU A 202 -14.16 -11.52 12.00
N PHE A 203 -14.83 -11.30 10.89
CA PHE A 203 -15.60 -10.08 10.66
C PHE A 203 -16.90 -10.05 11.48
N PRO A 204 -17.36 -8.85 11.89
CA PRO A 204 -18.69 -8.67 12.46
C PRO A 204 -19.79 -9.25 11.55
N GLU A 205 -20.85 -9.79 12.14
CA GLU A 205 -21.93 -10.46 11.40
C GLU A 205 -22.57 -9.60 10.32
N TYR A 206 -22.66 -8.29 10.52
CA TYR A 206 -23.21 -7.40 9.50
C TYR A 206 -22.31 -7.31 8.27
N CYS A 207 -20.98 -7.31 8.43
CA CYS A 207 -20.02 -7.35 7.32
C CYS A 207 -20.15 -8.67 6.55
N LYS A 208 -20.22 -9.80 7.25
CA LYS A 208 -20.39 -11.13 6.63
C LYS A 208 -21.69 -11.20 5.80
N LYS A 209 -22.77 -10.59 6.29
CA LYS A 209 -24.05 -10.53 5.56
C LYS A 209 -23.99 -9.63 4.34
N LEU A 210 -23.20 -8.55 4.38
CA LEU A 210 -23.03 -7.65 3.24
C LEU A 210 -22.27 -8.32 2.08
N VAL A 211 -21.21 -9.05 2.40
CA VAL A 211 -20.35 -9.73 1.40
C VAL A 211 -21.07 -10.90 0.74
N LYS A 212 -21.99 -11.58 1.44
CA LYS A 212 -22.74 -12.75 0.93
C LYS A 212 -24.00 -12.40 0.12
N LYS A 213 -24.40 -11.14 0.09
CA LYS A 213 -25.53 -10.67 -0.71
C LYS A 213 -25.11 -10.33 -2.14
#